data_5e45424822b874acb77b9afafca51b56
#
_entry.id   5e45424822b874acb77b9afafca51b56
#
_cell.length_a   1.000
_cell.length_b   1.000
_cell.length_c   1.000
_cell.angle_alpha   90.00
_cell.angle_beta   90.00
_cell.angle_gamma   90.00
#
_symmetry.space_group_name_H-M   'P 1'
#
loop_
_entity.id
_entity.type
_entity.pdbx_description
1 polymer ?
#
loop_
_entity_poly.entity_id
_entity_poly.type
_entity_poly.pdbx_seq_one_letter_code
_entity_poly.pdbx_strand_id
1 'polypeptide(L)'
;MVPEAKKKVLRFLIDTLNKNNIPFQVSGGLGAITYGATRELRDIDIEINKENCQKARELFKDYIVEDFRRYSDEEFDLWMMTLDIDGVPVDINQVEESYIFKDGEKILLPEGLIDTEMKSIDGIEFPVQNKKNLVDYKQMLGRDTDLTDATEMLATGQ
;
A
#
# COMPACT_ATOMS: atom_id res chain seq x y z
N MET A 1 -4.12 -12.69 10.94
CA MET A 1 -5.01 -11.81 11.73
C MET A 1 -4.39 -10.44 11.89
N VAL A 2 -5.19 -9.38 11.77
CA VAL A 2 -4.71 -8.01 11.95
C VAL A 2 -4.94 -7.59 13.40
N PRO A 3 -3.88 -7.17 14.12
CA PRO A 3 -4.03 -6.72 15.51
C PRO A 3 -4.96 -5.53 15.66
N GLU A 4 -5.65 -5.42 16.78
CA GLU A 4 -6.61 -4.35 17.05
C GLU A 4 -5.99 -2.96 16.96
N ALA A 5 -4.75 -2.79 17.43
CA ALA A 5 -4.03 -1.51 17.33
C ALA A 5 -3.85 -1.06 15.88
N LYS A 6 -3.58 -2.00 14.98
CA LYS A 6 -3.40 -1.69 13.54
C LYS A 6 -4.74 -1.43 12.86
N LYS A 7 -5.80 -2.13 13.28
CA LYS A 7 -7.16 -1.84 12.78
C LYS A 7 -7.60 -0.43 13.13
N LYS A 8 -7.30 0.03 14.35
CA LYS A 8 -7.62 1.39 14.79
C LYS A 8 -6.94 2.44 13.91
N VAL A 9 -5.66 2.23 13.60
CA VAL A 9 -4.92 3.12 12.71
C VAL A 9 -5.50 3.07 11.30
N LEU A 10 -5.83 1.88 10.81
CA LEU A 10 -6.45 1.71 9.50
C LEU A 10 -7.77 2.48 9.39
N ARG A 11 -8.65 2.38 10.39
CA ARG A 11 -9.91 3.15 10.42
C ARG A 11 -9.64 4.65 10.36
N PHE A 12 -8.68 5.13 11.14
CA PHE A 12 -8.30 6.54 11.14
C PHE A 12 -7.83 7.01 9.76
N LEU A 13 -6.99 6.23 9.09
CA LEU A 13 -6.50 6.53 7.75
C LEU A 13 -7.64 6.58 6.73
N ILE A 14 -8.48 5.57 6.72
CA ILE A 14 -9.61 5.45 5.79
C ILE A 14 -10.59 6.62 6.00
N ASP A 15 -10.96 6.89 7.22
CA ASP A 15 -11.91 7.96 7.55
C ASP A 15 -11.34 9.33 7.15
N THR A 16 -10.07 9.57 7.42
CA THR A 16 -9.41 10.84 7.07
C THR A 16 -9.36 11.04 5.57
N LEU A 17 -8.96 10.01 4.82
CA LEU A 17 -8.87 10.09 3.37
C LEU A 17 -10.25 10.27 2.74
N ASN A 18 -11.25 9.50 3.17
CA ASN A 18 -12.60 9.59 2.64
C ASN A 18 -13.26 10.93 2.97
N LYS A 19 -13.11 11.41 4.19
CA LYS A 19 -13.67 12.70 4.63
C LYS A 19 -13.11 13.87 3.83
N ASN A 20 -11.90 13.75 3.34
CA ASN A 20 -11.22 14.78 2.57
C ASN A 20 -11.24 14.53 1.06
N ASN A 21 -12.03 13.56 0.62
CA ASN A 21 -12.21 13.24 -0.81
C ASN A 21 -10.89 12.92 -1.54
N ILE A 22 -9.99 12.20 -0.89
CA ILE A 22 -8.76 11.72 -1.50
C ILE A 22 -8.96 10.27 -1.92
N PRO A 23 -9.01 9.99 -3.24
CA PRO A 23 -9.03 8.61 -3.71
C PRO A 23 -7.75 7.89 -3.31
N PHE A 24 -7.87 6.63 -2.92
CA PHE A 24 -6.72 5.84 -2.50
C PHE A 24 -6.97 4.35 -2.74
N GLN A 25 -5.92 3.58 -2.63
CA GLN A 25 -6.02 2.12 -2.52
C GLN A 25 -4.98 1.61 -1.52
N VAL A 26 -5.32 0.50 -0.88
CA VAL A 26 -4.39 -0.23 0.00
C VAL A 26 -3.61 -1.21 -0.85
N SER A 27 -2.32 -1.31 -0.58
CA SER A 27 -1.43 -2.24 -1.29
C SER A 27 -0.59 -3.04 -0.29
N GLY A 28 0.54 -3.57 -0.72
CA GLY A 28 1.51 -4.23 0.15
C GLY A 28 0.96 -5.43 0.92
N GLY A 29 1.44 -5.61 2.13
CA GLY A 29 1.07 -6.75 2.97
C GLY A 29 -0.40 -6.79 3.36
N LEU A 30 -0.99 -5.64 3.68
CA LEU A 30 -2.41 -5.57 4.02
C LEU A 30 -3.27 -5.92 2.80
N GLY A 31 -2.92 -5.42 1.63
CA GLY A 31 -3.60 -5.80 0.39
C GLY A 31 -3.54 -7.31 0.17
N ALA A 32 -2.36 -7.91 0.33
CA ALA A 32 -2.19 -9.35 0.19
C ALA A 32 -3.06 -10.14 1.17
N ILE A 33 -3.15 -9.69 2.42
CA ILE A 33 -3.99 -10.34 3.44
C ILE A 33 -5.46 -10.35 3.01
N THR A 34 -5.97 -9.28 2.41
CA THR A 34 -7.36 -9.25 1.93
C THR A 34 -7.64 -10.28 0.83
N TYR A 35 -6.61 -10.71 0.11
CA TYR A 35 -6.69 -11.70 -0.95
C TYR A 35 -6.28 -13.10 -0.52
N GLY A 36 -6.03 -13.32 0.79
CA GLY A 36 -5.78 -14.65 1.32
C GLY A 36 -4.38 -14.90 1.85
N ALA A 37 -3.48 -13.94 1.83
CA ALA A 37 -2.16 -14.11 2.43
C ALA A 37 -2.28 -14.22 3.95
N THR A 38 -1.44 -15.09 4.55
CA THR A 38 -1.51 -15.41 5.97
C THR A 38 -0.41 -14.74 6.78
N ARG A 39 0.33 -13.87 6.17
CA ARG A 39 1.46 -13.17 6.80
C ARG A 39 1.02 -12.28 7.95
N GLU A 40 1.97 -12.00 8.84
CA GLU A 40 1.81 -10.96 9.85
C GLU A 40 1.84 -9.58 9.17
N LEU A 41 0.96 -8.68 9.60
CA LEU A 41 0.96 -7.30 9.14
C LEU A 41 2.01 -6.49 9.90
N ARG A 42 2.96 -5.86 9.19
CA ARG A 42 4.00 -5.02 9.78
C ARG A 42 3.68 -3.54 9.67
N ASP A 43 3.37 -3.10 8.46
CA ASP A 43 3.07 -1.71 8.13
C ASP A 43 1.83 -1.62 7.24
N ILE A 44 1.32 -0.42 7.08
CA ILE A 44 0.16 -0.16 6.21
C ILE A 44 0.64 0.64 5.01
N ASP A 45 0.42 0.11 3.81
CA ASP A 45 0.77 0.78 2.56
C ASP A 45 -0.49 1.35 1.90
N ILE A 46 -0.49 2.67 1.69
CA ILE A 46 -1.55 3.40 1.01
C ILE A 46 -0.97 4.01 -0.26
N GLU A 47 -1.72 3.95 -1.35
CA GLU A 47 -1.34 4.59 -2.61
C GLU A 47 -2.34 5.68 -2.98
N ILE A 48 -1.83 6.83 -3.38
CA ILE A 48 -2.63 8.00 -3.81
C ILE A 48 -2.05 8.60 -5.09
N ASN A 49 -2.83 9.41 -5.78
CA ASN A 49 -2.37 10.13 -6.96
C ASN A 49 -1.48 11.31 -6.57
N LYS A 50 -0.55 11.64 -7.44
CA LYS A 50 0.39 12.77 -7.29
C LYS A 50 -0.32 14.07 -6.92
N GLU A 51 -1.45 14.35 -7.56
CA GLU A 51 -2.24 15.56 -7.32
C GLU A 51 -2.72 15.71 -5.88
N ASN A 52 -2.79 14.62 -5.12
CA ASN A 52 -3.26 14.60 -3.74
C ASN A 52 -2.14 14.51 -2.70
N CYS A 53 -0.89 14.42 -3.12
CA CYS A 53 0.22 14.25 -2.19
C CYS A 53 0.39 15.44 -1.25
N GLN A 54 0.25 16.68 -1.78
CA GLN A 54 0.35 17.88 -0.95
C GLN A 54 -0.76 17.93 0.10
N LYS A 55 -1.99 17.59 -0.29
CA LYS A 55 -3.14 17.56 0.61
C LYS A 55 -2.96 16.50 1.71
N ALA A 56 -2.50 15.31 1.33
CA ALA A 56 -2.24 14.24 2.29
C ALA A 56 -1.14 14.66 3.28
N ARG A 57 -0.09 15.30 2.79
CA ARG A 57 0.98 15.83 3.63
C ARG A 57 0.46 16.77 4.71
N GLU A 58 -0.43 17.68 4.36
CA GLU A 58 -1.04 18.61 5.32
C GLU A 58 -1.94 17.89 6.33
N LEU A 59 -2.74 16.92 5.86
CA LEU A 59 -3.65 16.16 6.73
C LEU A 59 -2.93 15.33 7.76
N PHE A 60 -1.78 14.76 7.43
CA PHE A 60 -1.04 13.86 8.30
C PHE A 60 0.24 14.46 8.87
N LYS A 61 0.38 15.78 8.82
CA LYS A 61 1.64 16.47 9.19
C LYS A 61 2.16 16.13 10.59
N ASP A 62 1.26 15.91 11.54
CA ASP A 62 1.64 15.62 12.92
C ASP A 62 2.20 14.20 13.12
N TYR A 63 2.08 13.35 12.11
CA TYR A 63 2.53 11.95 12.14
C TYR A 63 3.73 11.68 11.25
N ILE A 64 4.22 12.69 10.52
CA ILE A 64 5.28 12.50 9.52
C ILE A 64 6.61 12.19 10.22
N VAL A 65 7.18 11.04 9.86
CA VAL A 65 8.54 10.65 10.22
C VAL A 65 9.51 11.11 9.14
N GLU A 66 9.14 10.84 7.87
CA GLU A 66 9.88 11.34 6.71
C GLU A 66 8.89 11.88 5.68
N ASP A 67 9.06 13.14 5.30
CA ASP A 67 8.21 13.84 4.35
C ASP A 67 8.32 13.23 2.93
N PHE A 68 7.41 13.59 2.03
CA PHE A 68 7.46 13.11 0.65
C PHE A 68 8.83 13.38 0.05
N ARG A 69 9.43 12.31 -0.43
CA ARG A 69 10.75 12.31 -1.05
C ARG A 69 10.85 11.19 -2.06
N ARG A 70 11.78 11.34 -2.95
CA ARG A 70 12.20 10.23 -3.80
C ARG A 70 12.98 9.24 -2.95
N TYR A 71 12.45 8.05 -2.81
CA TYR A 71 13.11 6.92 -2.14
C TYR A 71 13.67 6.00 -3.21
N SER A 72 14.97 5.79 -3.21
CA SER A 72 15.62 4.94 -4.20
C SER A 72 16.61 4.01 -3.54
N ASP A 73 16.52 2.72 -3.86
CA ASP A 73 17.46 1.70 -3.44
C ASP A 73 17.66 0.68 -4.57
N GLU A 74 18.14 -0.51 -4.24
CA GLU A 74 18.39 -1.55 -5.25
C GLU A 74 17.11 -2.14 -5.84
N GLU A 75 15.99 -2.03 -5.14
CA GLU A 75 14.72 -2.62 -5.54
C GLU A 75 13.69 -1.58 -5.98
N PHE A 76 13.75 -0.37 -5.42
CA PHE A 76 12.69 0.62 -5.58
C PHE A 76 13.22 1.98 -6.02
N ASP A 77 12.37 2.71 -6.73
CA ASP A 77 12.54 4.12 -7.04
C ASP A 77 11.15 4.75 -7.02
N LEU A 78 10.77 5.26 -5.84
CA LEU A 78 9.40 5.66 -5.52
C LEU A 78 9.36 7.07 -4.96
N TRP A 79 8.17 7.68 -5.01
CA TRP A 79 7.84 8.86 -4.23
C TRP A 79 6.95 8.44 -3.06
N MET A 80 7.37 8.70 -1.84
CA MET A 80 6.65 8.25 -0.66
C MET A 80 6.88 9.11 0.55
N MET A 81 5.92 9.07 1.46
CA MET A 81 5.96 9.69 2.78
C MET A 81 5.78 8.59 3.82
N THR A 82 6.56 8.63 4.88
CA THR A 82 6.47 7.66 5.98
C THR A 82 5.87 8.33 7.21
N LEU A 83 4.86 7.70 7.77
CA LEU A 83 4.18 8.15 8.99
C LEU A 83 4.39 7.13 10.10
N ASP A 84 4.28 7.60 11.34
CA ASP A 84 4.09 6.75 12.50
C ASP A 84 2.81 7.22 13.19
N ILE A 85 1.81 6.34 13.25
CA ILE A 85 0.54 6.63 13.90
C ILE A 85 0.36 5.62 15.03
N ASP A 86 0.44 6.09 16.26
CA ASP A 86 0.33 5.27 17.47
C ASP A 86 1.26 4.04 17.43
N GLY A 87 2.49 4.22 16.94
CA GLY A 87 3.48 3.15 16.83
C GLY A 87 3.34 2.26 15.61
N VAL A 88 2.38 2.51 14.73
CA VAL A 88 2.18 1.74 13.50
C VAL A 88 2.81 2.48 12.32
N PRO A 89 3.79 1.87 11.64
CA PRO A 89 4.36 2.47 10.44
C PRO A 89 3.33 2.50 9.31
N VAL A 90 3.25 3.64 8.63
CA VAL A 90 2.36 3.83 7.46
C VAL A 90 3.18 4.46 6.35
N ASP A 91 3.13 3.85 5.17
CA ASP A 91 3.73 4.42 3.97
C ASP A 91 2.63 4.93 3.04
N ILE A 92 2.70 6.20 2.68
CA ILE A 92 1.82 6.77 1.66
C ILE A 92 2.64 6.98 0.41
N ASN A 93 2.30 6.23 -0.63
CA ASN A 93 3.04 6.16 -1.89
C ASN A 93 2.27 6.89 -2.98
N GLN A 94 3.03 7.58 -3.85
CA GLN A 94 2.50 8.16 -5.07
C GLN A 94 2.41 7.07 -6.14
N VAL A 95 1.27 6.93 -6.81
CA VAL A 95 1.12 5.89 -7.85
C VAL A 95 1.84 6.23 -9.14
N GLU A 96 2.01 7.52 -9.45
CA GLU A 96 2.72 7.95 -10.66
C GLU A 96 4.22 8.03 -10.42
N GLU A 97 5.01 7.82 -11.47
CA GLU A 97 6.46 7.94 -11.43
C GLU A 97 7.13 7.01 -10.42
N SER A 98 6.55 5.83 -10.25
CA SER A 98 7.05 4.80 -9.33
C SER A 98 7.59 3.62 -10.12
N TYR A 99 8.78 3.18 -9.77
CA TYR A 99 9.51 2.12 -10.49
C TYR A 99 10.03 1.07 -9.52
N ILE A 100 10.23 -0.13 -10.07
CA ILE A 100 11.03 -1.16 -9.40
C ILE A 100 12.17 -1.54 -10.32
N PHE A 101 13.24 -2.11 -9.75
CA PHE A 101 14.35 -2.67 -10.50
C PHE A 101 14.27 -4.18 -10.47
N LYS A 102 14.30 -4.79 -11.65
CA LYS A 102 14.33 -6.25 -11.78
C LYS A 102 15.37 -6.62 -12.84
N ASP A 103 16.30 -7.48 -12.43
CA ASP A 103 17.38 -7.95 -13.33
C ASP A 103 18.11 -6.79 -14.02
N GLY A 104 18.34 -5.71 -13.30
CA GLY A 104 19.02 -4.52 -13.83
C GLY A 104 18.13 -3.58 -14.64
N GLU A 105 16.87 -3.93 -14.88
CA GLU A 105 15.94 -3.09 -15.62
C GLU A 105 15.07 -2.28 -14.70
N LYS A 106 14.83 -1.02 -15.07
CA LYS A 106 13.93 -0.11 -14.39
C LYS A 106 12.53 -0.25 -14.99
N ILE A 107 11.57 -0.72 -14.20
CA ILE A 107 10.21 -1.02 -14.66
C ILE A 107 9.24 -0.03 -14.05
N LEU A 108 8.50 0.70 -14.90
CA LEU A 108 7.43 1.60 -14.44
C LEU A 108 6.25 0.79 -13.93
N LEU A 109 5.78 1.12 -12.72
CA LEU A 109 4.59 0.51 -12.14
C LEU A 109 3.31 1.15 -12.73
N PRO A 110 2.16 0.47 -12.66
CA PRO A 110 0.90 1.04 -13.14
C PRO A 110 0.63 2.40 -12.53
N GLU A 111 0.31 3.39 -13.38
CA GLU A 111 0.16 4.79 -12.96
C GLU A 111 -1.31 5.16 -12.76
N GLY A 112 -1.92 4.64 -11.72
CA GLY A 112 -3.28 5.02 -11.37
C GLY A 112 -3.91 4.06 -10.38
N LEU A 113 -5.06 4.48 -9.89
CA LEU A 113 -5.92 3.65 -9.05
C LEU A 113 -6.83 2.84 -9.98
N ILE A 114 -6.26 1.76 -10.57
CA ILE A 114 -6.87 1.01 -11.67
C ILE A 114 -7.62 -0.20 -11.13
N ASP A 115 -8.92 -0.30 -11.47
CA ASP A 115 -9.76 -1.46 -11.15
C ASP A 115 -9.64 -1.89 -9.68
N THR A 116 -9.66 -0.92 -8.77
CA THR A 116 -9.59 -1.21 -7.33
C THR A 116 -10.77 -2.07 -6.90
N GLU A 117 -10.52 -2.97 -5.96
CA GLU A 117 -11.53 -3.88 -5.42
C GLU A 117 -11.86 -3.48 -3.99
N MET A 118 -13.14 -3.38 -3.66
CA MET A 118 -13.56 -3.15 -2.27
C MET A 118 -13.40 -4.45 -1.50
N LYS A 119 -12.61 -4.40 -0.44
CA LYS A 119 -12.37 -5.54 0.46
C LYS A 119 -12.68 -5.13 1.88
N SER A 120 -12.81 -6.10 2.76
CA SER A 120 -13.04 -5.82 4.17
C SER A 120 -12.20 -6.73 5.07
N ILE A 121 -11.82 -6.17 6.22
CA ILE A 121 -11.21 -6.92 7.31
C ILE A 121 -11.98 -6.55 8.57
N ASP A 122 -12.62 -7.55 9.19
CA ASP A 122 -13.36 -7.37 10.44
C ASP A 122 -14.35 -6.19 10.39
N GLY A 123 -15.06 -6.06 9.26
CA GLY A 123 -16.06 -5.02 9.06
C GLY A 123 -15.51 -3.68 8.60
N ILE A 124 -14.19 -3.53 8.45
CA ILE A 124 -13.57 -2.32 7.93
C ILE A 124 -13.46 -2.46 6.41
N GLU A 125 -14.18 -1.62 5.67
CA GLU A 125 -14.18 -1.66 4.21
C GLU A 125 -13.22 -0.62 3.63
N PHE A 126 -12.46 -1.00 2.61
CA PHE A 126 -11.52 -0.10 1.95
C PHE A 126 -11.18 -0.60 0.54
N PRO A 127 -10.81 0.32 -0.36
CA PRO A 127 -10.36 -0.06 -1.69
C PRO A 127 -8.95 -0.65 -1.64
N VAL A 128 -8.73 -1.71 -2.39
CA VAL A 128 -7.45 -2.42 -2.47
C VAL A 128 -6.99 -2.47 -3.92
N GLN A 129 -5.70 -2.40 -4.14
CA GLN A 129 -5.10 -2.64 -5.45
C GLN A 129 -5.66 -3.93 -6.02
N ASN A 130 -6.03 -3.96 -7.32
CA ASN A 130 -6.61 -5.15 -7.88
C ASN A 130 -5.66 -6.34 -7.75
N LYS A 131 -6.24 -7.53 -7.60
CA LYS A 131 -5.49 -8.75 -7.32
C LYS A 131 -4.40 -9.02 -8.36
N LYS A 132 -4.74 -8.88 -9.65
CA LYS A 132 -3.77 -9.15 -10.71
C LYS A 132 -2.53 -8.27 -10.60
N ASN A 133 -2.71 -6.97 -10.43
CA ASN A 133 -1.59 -6.04 -10.34
C ASN A 133 -0.76 -6.30 -9.08
N LEU A 134 -1.40 -6.61 -7.95
CA LEU A 134 -0.69 -6.90 -6.72
C LEU A 134 0.11 -8.20 -6.81
N VAL A 135 -0.47 -9.25 -7.41
CA VAL A 135 0.25 -10.51 -7.65
C VAL A 135 1.44 -10.29 -8.58
N ASP A 136 1.22 -9.60 -9.70
CA ASP A 136 2.28 -9.30 -10.67
C ASP A 136 3.43 -8.55 -10.00
N TYR A 137 3.11 -7.54 -9.20
CA TYR A 137 4.10 -6.75 -8.46
C TYR A 137 4.94 -7.62 -7.51
N LYS A 138 4.27 -8.46 -6.73
CA LYS A 138 4.96 -9.36 -5.79
C LYS A 138 5.85 -10.38 -6.51
N GLN A 139 5.38 -10.92 -7.62
CA GLN A 139 6.18 -11.84 -8.43
C GLN A 139 7.40 -11.14 -9.05
N MET A 140 7.25 -9.89 -9.47
CA MET A 140 8.38 -9.11 -9.98
C MET A 140 9.43 -8.82 -8.91
N LEU A 141 9.02 -8.46 -7.69
CA LEU A 141 9.94 -8.25 -6.57
C LEU A 141 10.65 -9.54 -6.19
N GLY A 142 9.93 -10.66 -6.16
CA GLY A 142 10.49 -11.99 -6.03
C GLY A 142 11.18 -12.31 -4.70
N ARG A 143 11.00 -11.51 -3.67
CA ARG A 143 11.50 -11.85 -2.32
C ARG A 143 10.71 -13.02 -1.78
N ASP A 144 11.27 -13.79 -0.82
CA ASP A 144 10.59 -14.98 -0.28
C ASP A 144 9.19 -14.67 0.24
N THR A 145 9.03 -13.56 0.97
CA THR A 145 7.71 -13.14 1.47
C THR A 145 6.77 -12.78 0.32
N ASP A 146 7.26 -12.13 -0.73
CA ASP A 146 6.44 -11.77 -1.88
C ASP A 146 5.95 -12.99 -2.66
N LEU A 147 6.80 -13.98 -2.85
CA LEU A 147 6.45 -15.21 -3.55
C LEU A 147 5.44 -16.02 -2.74
N THR A 148 5.60 -16.09 -1.43
CA THR A 148 4.64 -16.73 -0.54
C THR A 148 3.28 -16.03 -0.60
N ASP A 149 3.26 -14.71 -0.50
CA ASP A 149 2.04 -13.92 -0.60
C ASP A 149 1.33 -14.18 -1.93
N ALA A 150 2.06 -14.12 -3.04
CA ALA A 150 1.50 -14.34 -4.38
C ALA A 150 0.90 -15.75 -4.52
N THR A 151 1.59 -16.76 -4.00
CA THR A 151 1.11 -18.15 -4.01
C THR A 151 -0.19 -18.29 -3.23
N GLU A 152 -0.24 -17.73 -2.04
CA GLU A 152 -1.44 -17.80 -1.18
C GLU A 152 -2.61 -17.01 -1.78
N MET A 153 -2.34 -15.84 -2.35
CA MET A 153 -3.37 -15.05 -3.05
C MET A 153 -3.97 -15.82 -4.22
N LEU A 154 -3.15 -16.46 -5.03
CA LEU A 154 -3.61 -17.23 -6.19
C LEU A 154 -4.39 -18.48 -5.77
N ALA A 155 -4.07 -19.07 -4.63
CA ALA A 155 -4.73 -20.28 -4.14
C ALA A 155 -6.16 -20.04 -3.67
N THR A 156 -6.55 -18.81 -3.33
CA THR A 156 -7.91 -18.52 -2.84
C THR A 156 -8.98 -18.50 -3.93
N GLY A 157 -8.61 -18.47 -5.20
CA GLY A 157 -9.55 -18.49 -6.32
C GLY A 157 -10.43 -17.25 -6.48
N GLN A 158 -10.06 -16.16 -5.85
CA GLN A 158 -10.82 -14.91 -5.96
C GLN A 158 -10.12 -13.88 -6.83
#